data_03d6ad8aa768f3a7d6d5af6b8a1c3c13
#
_entry.id   03d6ad8aa768f3a7d6d5af6b8a1c3c13
#
_cell.length_a   1.000
_cell.length_b   1.000
_cell.length_c   1.000
_cell.angle_alpha   90.00
_cell.angle_beta   90.00
_cell.angle_gamma   90.00
#
_symmetry.space_group_name_H-M   'P 1'
#
loop_
_entity.id
_entity.type
_entity.pdbx_description
1 polymer ?
#
loop_
_entity_poly.entity_id
_entity_poly.type
_entity_poly.pdbx_seq_one_letter_code
_entity_poly.pdbx_strand_id
1 'polypeptide(L)'
;MNPKQNTTSAESLPVVIIGAGLAGLTVALELAKSREVIIMAKRGLSESATAWAQGGIVGVLDEKDSVDAHVRDTVDAGAGLVVESTARYIAEESAKAIDWLVDNGVPFTTDPAGPKGLHLTREGGHSHRRIAHAADATGKAIHEVLLDKAKANPNIKL
;
A
#
# COMPACT_ATOMS: atom_id res chain seq x y z
N MET A 1 -4.15 -17.91 55.08
CA MET A 1 -4.99 -17.29 54.04
C MET A 1 -4.06 -16.73 52.97
N ASN A 2 -4.06 -17.35 51.80
CA ASN A 2 -3.21 -16.96 50.70
C ASN A 2 -3.98 -15.96 49.81
N PRO A 3 -3.49 -14.76 49.51
CA PRO A 3 -4.20 -13.87 48.61
C PRO A 3 -4.09 -14.44 47.19
N LYS A 4 -5.25 -14.76 46.63
CA LYS A 4 -5.36 -15.13 45.22
C LYS A 4 -4.87 -13.90 44.39
N GLN A 5 -3.74 -14.08 43.74
CA GLN A 5 -3.31 -13.16 42.68
C GLN A 5 -4.35 -13.23 41.56
N ASN A 6 -5.16 -12.20 41.43
CA ASN A 6 -5.98 -11.96 40.24
C ASN A 6 -5.03 -11.61 39.10
N THR A 7 -4.60 -12.61 38.34
CA THR A 7 -4.02 -12.38 37.03
C THR A 7 -5.16 -12.00 36.09
N THR A 8 -5.54 -10.75 36.08
CA THR A 8 -6.25 -10.18 34.94
C THR A 8 -5.34 -10.36 33.73
N SER A 9 -5.74 -11.24 32.81
CA SER A 9 -5.16 -11.29 31.47
C SER A 9 -5.17 -9.83 30.96
N ALA A 10 -3.99 -9.27 30.69
CA ALA A 10 -3.90 -7.96 30.08
C ALA A 10 -4.61 -8.05 28.73
N GLU A 11 -5.86 -7.62 28.66
CA GLU A 11 -6.53 -7.40 27.40
C GLU A 11 -5.60 -6.48 26.60
N SER A 12 -5.12 -6.96 25.47
CA SER A 12 -4.22 -6.19 24.65
C SER A 12 -4.99 -4.96 24.12
N LEU A 13 -4.59 -3.77 24.54
CA LEU A 13 -5.20 -2.53 24.07
C LEU A 13 -5.22 -2.48 22.53
N PRO A 14 -6.26 -1.91 21.92
CA PRO A 14 -6.33 -1.76 20.48
C PRO A 14 -5.19 -0.87 19.98
N VAL A 15 -4.73 -1.12 18.76
CA VAL A 15 -3.79 -0.24 18.08
C VAL A 15 -4.56 0.91 17.44
N VAL A 16 -4.16 2.14 17.70
CA VAL A 16 -4.76 3.33 17.09
C VAL A 16 -3.89 3.78 15.91
N ILE A 17 -4.52 3.90 14.74
CA ILE A 17 -3.90 4.37 13.50
C ILE A 17 -4.50 5.73 13.14
N ILE A 18 -3.66 6.75 12.99
CA ILE A 18 -4.09 8.08 12.59
C ILE A 18 -3.87 8.25 11.09
N GLY A 19 -4.96 8.29 10.34
CA GLY A 19 -5.00 8.43 8.89
C GLY A 19 -5.58 7.20 8.19
N ALA A 20 -6.55 7.43 7.30
CA ALA A 20 -7.25 6.41 6.51
C ALA A 20 -6.79 6.41 5.03
N GLY A 21 -5.56 6.82 4.75
CA GLY A 21 -4.94 6.66 3.42
C GLY A 21 -4.37 5.26 3.22
N LEU A 22 -3.71 5.04 2.07
CA LEU A 22 -3.13 3.75 1.70
C LEU A 22 -2.30 3.13 2.84
N ALA A 23 -1.36 3.87 3.40
CA ALA A 23 -0.48 3.35 4.46
C ALA A 23 -1.27 2.93 5.71
N GLY A 24 -2.21 3.78 6.17
CA GLY A 24 -3.02 3.47 7.36
C GLY A 24 -3.92 2.27 7.15
N LEU A 25 -4.57 2.16 6.00
CA LEU A 25 -5.43 1.01 5.66
C LEU A 25 -4.63 -0.29 5.53
N THR A 26 -3.45 -0.24 4.90
CA THR A 26 -2.57 -1.41 4.78
C THR A 26 -2.14 -1.91 6.16
N VAL A 27 -1.64 -1.04 7.02
CA VAL A 27 -1.23 -1.40 8.38
C VAL A 27 -2.40 -1.93 9.19
N ALA A 28 -3.58 -1.31 9.06
CA ALA A 28 -4.79 -1.74 9.76
C ALA A 28 -5.22 -3.16 9.37
N LEU A 29 -5.27 -3.45 8.06
CA LEU A 29 -5.65 -4.77 7.56
C LEU A 29 -4.66 -5.87 7.98
N GLU A 30 -3.36 -5.56 8.01
CA GLU A 30 -2.35 -6.50 8.48
C GLU A 30 -2.43 -6.75 9.99
N LEU A 31 -2.56 -5.71 10.80
CA LEU A 31 -2.65 -5.85 12.26
C LEU A 31 -3.97 -6.47 12.71
N ALA A 32 -5.06 -6.24 11.99
CA ALA A 32 -6.37 -6.80 12.31
C ALA A 32 -6.44 -8.33 12.22
N LYS A 33 -5.46 -8.98 11.61
CA LYS A 33 -5.30 -10.44 11.63
C LYS A 33 -5.07 -11.00 13.04
N SER A 34 -4.58 -10.17 13.97
CA SER A 34 -4.20 -10.62 15.32
C SER A 34 -4.61 -9.67 16.45
N ARG A 35 -5.10 -8.46 16.15
CA ARG A 35 -5.39 -7.42 17.15
C ARG A 35 -6.59 -6.56 16.75
N GLU A 36 -7.25 -5.98 17.74
CA GLU A 36 -8.18 -4.88 17.48
C GLU A 36 -7.42 -3.62 17.01
N VAL A 37 -7.99 -2.94 16.00
CA VAL A 37 -7.45 -1.71 15.41
C VAL A 37 -8.51 -0.64 15.39
N ILE A 38 -8.12 0.59 15.70
CA ILE A 38 -8.98 1.77 15.57
C ILE A 38 -8.33 2.70 14.55
N ILE A 39 -9.04 3.00 13.46
CA ILE A 39 -8.59 3.99 12.48
C ILE A 39 -9.29 5.32 12.75
N MET A 40 -8.50 6.37 12.90
CA MET A 40 -8.99 7.74 13.07
C MET A 40 -8.64 8.59 11.85
N ALA A 41 -9.63 9.24 11.25
CA ALA A 41 -9.42 10.18 10.15
C ALA A 41 -9.81 11.60 10.57
N LYS A 42 -9.09 12.60 10.06
CA LYS A 42 -9.37 14.02 10.32
C LYS A 42 -10.69 14.48 9.70
N ARG A 43 -11.08 13.85 8.59
CA ARG A 43 -12.30 14.13 7.80
C ARG A 43 -12.99 12.80 7.46
N GLY A 44 -13.90 12.83 6.49
CA GLY A 44 -14.52 11.61 5.98
C GLY A 44 -13.46 10.56 5.54
N LEU A 45 -13.73 9.30 5.80
CA LEU A 45 -12.79 8.21 5.51
C LEU A 45 -12.41 8.09 4.04
N SER A 46 -13.26 8.58 3.13
CA SER A 46 -13.01 8.63 1.69
C SER A 46 -12.13 9.83 1.26
N GLU A 47 -11.87 10.77 2.17
CA GLU A 47 -11.09 11.97 1.88
C GLU A 47 -9.61 11.75 2.26
N SER A 48 -8.84 11.18 1.37
CA SER A 48 -7.41 10.97 1.55
C SER A 48 -6.61 11.41 0.34
N ALA A 49 -5.33 11.74 0.52
CA ALA A 49 -4.43 12.02 -0.60
C ALA A 49 -4.36 10.84 -1.59
N THR A 50 -4.48 9.62 -1.09
CA THR A 50 -4.55 8.40 -1.91
C THR A 50 -5.73 8.44 -2.88
N ALA A 51 -6.91 8.85 -2.43
CA ALA A 51 -8.11 8.91 -3.27
C ALA A 51 -7.99 9.90 -4.44
N TRP A 52 -7.11 10.87 -4.34
CA TRP A 52 -6.85 11.89 -5.37
C TRP A 52 -5.68 11.57 -6.30
N ALA A 53 -4.92 10.50 -6.01
CA ALA A 53 -3.79 10.09 -6.84
C ALA A 53 -4.29 9.51 -8.17
N GLN A 54 -3.90 10.15 -9.30
CA GLN A 54 -4.36 9.77 -10.63
C GLN A 54 -3.42 8.77 -11.32
N GLY A 55 -2.10 8.91 -11.12
CA GLY A 55 -1.09 8.05 -11.72
C GLY A 55 -1.27 6.58 -11.33
N GLY A 56 -0.20 5.84 -11.39
CA GLY A 56 -0.20 4.44 -11.00
C GLY A 56 0.66 4.19 -9.76
N ILE A 57 0.90 2.93 -9.49
CA ILE A 57 1.86 2.47 -8.52
C ILE A 57 3.05 1.83 -9.24
N VAL A 58 4.25 2.24 -8.85
CA VAL A 58 5.49 1.82 -9.50
C VAL A 58 6.00 0.51 -8.92
N GLY A 59 6.40 -0.43 -9.78
CA GLY A 59 7.05 -1.66 -9.34
C GLY A 59 7.90 -2.32 -10.42
N VAL A 60 8.98 -2.95 -10.01
CA VAL A 60 9.83 -3.74 -10.91
C VAL A 60 9.20 -5.11 -11.09
N LEU A 61 8.41 -5.27 -12.14
CA LEU A 61 7.64 -6.48 -12.44
C LEU A 61 8.09 -7.20 -13.70
N ASP A 62 8.66 -6.47 -14.67
CA ASP A 62 9.12 -6.99 -15.96
C ASP A 62 10.57 -7.47 -15.85
N GLU A 63 10.89 -8.64 -16.42
CA GLU A 63 12.25 -9.18 -16.48
C GLU A 63 13.22 -8.29 -17.27
N LYS A 64 12.70 -7.41 -18.13
CA LYS A 64 13.49 -6.41 -18.87
C LYS A 64 13.84 -5.18 -18.06
N ASP A 65 13.24 -5.03 -16.89
CA ASP A 65 13.53 -3.95 -15.94
C ASP A 65 14.41 -4.45 -14.79
N SER A 66 14.93 -3.55 -13.97
CA SER A 66 15.73 -3.89 -12.81
C SER A 66 15.57 -2.89 -11.67
N VAL A 67 15.81 -3.35 -10.45
CA VAL A 67 15.89 -2.50 -9.25
C VAL A 67 16.91 -1.37 -9.48
N ASP A 68 18.08 -1.67 -10.04
CA ASP A 68 19.11 -0.66 -10.30
C ASP A 68 18.66 0.41 -11.31
N ALA A 69 17.91 0.02 -12.35
CA ALA A 69 17.36 0.99 -13.30
C ALA A 69 16.32 1.88 -12.61
N HIS A 70 15.45 1.30 -11.78
CA HIS A 70 14.46 2.08 -11.05
C HIS A 70 15.10 3.03 -10.02
N VAL A 71 16.13 2.58 -9.31
CA VAL A 71 16.88 3.43 -8.36
C VAL A 71 17.56 4.59 -9.08
N ARG A 72 18.23 4.34 -10.20
CA ARG A 72 18.85 5.42 -11.00
C ARG A 72 17.82 6.46 -11.45
N ASP A 73 16.70 6.01 -12.04
CA ASP A 73 15.62 6.90 -12.47
C ASP A 73 15.11 7.76 -11.30
N THR A 74 14.98 7.16 -10.11
CA THR A 74 14.51 7.84 -8.89
C THR A 74 15.52 8.88 -8.41
N VAL A 75 16.81 8.55 -8.40
CA VAL A 75 17.88 9.47 -7.98
C VAL A 75 18.00 10.65 -8.94
N ASP A 76 17.94 10.38 -10.24
CA ASP A 76 18.03 11.41 -11.28
C ASP A 76 16.84 12.37 -11.21
N ALA A 77 15.62 11.84 -11.09
CA ALA A 77 14.40 12.67 -10.95
C ALA A 77 14.37 13.45 -9.64
N GLY A 78 14.95 12.92 -8.58
CA GLY A 78 14.97 13.53 -7.26
C GLY A 78 15.99 14.66 -7.08
N ALA A 79 16.85 14.91 -8.08
CA ALA A 79 17.75 16.06 -8.13
C ALA A 79 18.53 16.35 -6.82
N GLY A 80 19.06 15.29 -6.20
CA GLY A 80 19.85 15.38 -4.96
C GLY A 80 19.06 15.30 -3.65
N LEU A 81 17.74 15.13 -3.71
CA LEU A 81 16.90 14.98 -2.51
C LEU A 81 16.65 13.50 -2.13
N VAL A 82 17.12 12.56 -2.92
CA VAL A 82 16.86 11.12 -2.72
C VAL A 82 17.91 10.50 -1.79
N VAL A 83 17.43 9.74 -0.83
CA VAL A 83 18.26 8.80 -0.06
C VAL A 83 18.27 7.47 -0.84
N GLU A 84 19.37 7.19 -1.54
CA GLU A 84 19.47 6.05 -2.46
C GLU A 84 19.18 4.70 -1.79
N SER A 85 19.64 4.47 -0.56
CA SER A 85 19.37 3.23 0.17
C SER A 85 17.87 3.03 0.44
N THR A 86 17.12 4.11 0.69
CA THR A 86 15.66 4.08 0.84
C THR A 86 14.98 3.80 -0.49
N ALA A 87 15.41 4.44 -1.58
CA ALA A 87 14.89 4.19 -2.92
C ALA A 87 15.10 2.73 -3.33
N ARG A 88 16.27 2.17 -3.03
CA ARG A 88 16.59 0.76 -3.28
C ARG A 88 15.67 -0.18 -2.52
N TYR A 89 15.52 0.01 -1.22
CA TYR A 89 14.61 -0.79 -0.40
C TYR A 89 13.17 -0.77 -0.94
N ILE A 90 12.66 0.41 -1.30
CA ILE A 90 11.31 0.55 -1.88
C ILE A 90 11.22 -0.18 -3.23
N ALA A 91 12.23 -0.05 -4.10
CA ALA A 91 12.24 -0.72 -5.39
C ALA A 91 12.29 -2.26 -5.27
N GLU A 92 13.07 -2.78 -4.33
CA GLU A 92 13.17 -4.22 -4.04
C GLU A 92 11.86 -4.81 -3.52
N GLU A 93 11.13 -4.08 -2.67
CA GLU A 93 9.86 -4.54 -2.10
C GLU A 93 8.63 -4.24 -2.99
N SER A 94 8.81 -3.49 -4.08
CA SER A 94 7.72 -2.98 -4.91
C SER A 94 6.82 -4.07 -5.50
N ALA A 95 7.43 -5.16 -5.98
CA ALA A 95 6.68 -6.29 -6.57
C ALA A 95 5.76 -6.96 -5.55
N LYS A 96 6.22 -7.17 -4.31
CA LYS A 96 5.42 -7.75 -3.23
C LYS A 96 4.27 -6.82 -2.82
N ALA A 97 4.52 -5.50 -2.81
CA ALA A 97 3.48 -4.53 -2.50
C ALA A 97 2.35 -4.54 -3.54
N ILE A 98 2.70 -4.65 -4.83
CA ILE A 98 1.71 -4.74 -5.91
C ILE A 98 0.96 -6.07 -5.85
N ASP A 99 1.65 -7.19 -5.63
CA ASP A 99 1.02 -8.50 -5.44
C ASP A 99 0.01 -8.46 -4.30
N TRP A 100 0.37 -7.87 -3.16
CA TRP A 100 -0.54 -7.71 -2.04
C TRP A 100 -1.81 -6.91 -2.41
N LEU A 101 -1.68 -5.85 -3.21
CA LEU A 101 -2.83 -5.08 -3.69
C LEU A 101 -3.72 -5.90 -4.65
N VAL A 102 -3.12 -6.67 -5.54
CA VAL A 102 -3.83 -7.60 -6.45
C VAL A 102 -4.59 -8.65 -5.63
N ASP A 103 -3.95 -9.28 -4.65
CA ASP A 103 -4.56 -10.28 -3.75
C ASP A 103 -5.70 -9.68 -2.92
N ASN A 104 -5.63 -8.39 -2.64
CA ASN A 104 -6.72 -7.66 -2.00
C ASN A 104 -7.84 -7.25 -2.96
N GLY A 105 -7.73 -7.53 -4.25
CA GLY A 105 -8.78 -7.32 -5.23
C GLY A 105 -8.77 -5.92 -5.85
N VAL A 106 -7.66 -5.21 -5.81
CA VAL A 106 -7.53 -3.93 -6.54
C VAL A 106 -7.63 -4.20 -8.04
N PRO A 107 -8.56 -3.55 -8.76
CA PRO A 107 -8.84 -3.84 -10.17
C PRO A 107 -7.85 -3.12 -11.09
N PHE A 108 -6.59 -3.53 -11.06
CA PHE A 108 -5.60 -3.02 -12.00
C PHE A 108 -5.97 -3.37 -13.45
N THR A 109 -5.58 -2.51 -14.38
CA THR A 109 -5.72 -2.76 -15.81
C THR A 109 -4.87 -3.98 -16.19
N THR A 110 -5.50 -4.95 -16.84
CA THR A 110 -4.88 -6.22 -17.21
C THR A 110 -4.38 -6.23 -18.64
N ASP A 111 -3.29 -6.97 -18.87
CA ASP A 111 -2.77 -7.36 -20.18
C ASP A 111 -2.28 -8.81 -20.09
N PRO A 112 -2.94 -9.77 -20.78
CA PRO A 112 -2.52 -11.18 -20.75
C PRO A 112 -1.08 -11.41 -21.19
N ALA A 113 -0.49 -10.51 -21.98
CA ALA A 113 0.90 -10.56 -22.43
C ALA A 113 1.84 -9.79 -21.51
N GLY A 114 1.31 -9.05 -20.54
CA GLY A 114 2.08 -8.22 -19.61
C GLY A 114 2.64 -9.01 -18.43
N PRO A 115 3.62 -8.44 -17.73
CA PRO A 115 4.19 -9.04 -16.53
C PRO A 115 3.10 -9.28 -15.48
N LYS A 116 3.02 -10.48 -14.94
CA LYS A 116 1.96 -10.91 -13.99
C LYS A 116 0.52 -10.66 -14.47
N GLY A 117 0.30 -10.58 -15.81
CA GLY A 117 -1.00 -10.27 -16.39
C GLY A 117 -1.43 -8.80 -16.24
N LEU A 118 -0.54 -7.91 -15.89
CA LEU A 118 -0.80 -6.49 -15.71
C LEU A 118 -0.35 -5.66 -16.92
N HIS A 119 -1.17 -4.67 -17.30
CA HIS A 119 -0.75 -3.65 -18.23
C HIS A 119 0.11 -2.61 -17.49
N LEU A 120 1.33 -2.41 -17.96
CA LEU A 120 2.25 -1.42 -17.39
C LEU A 120 2.39 -0.21 -18.32
N THR A 121 2.34 0.99 -17.73
CA THR A 121 2.64 2.25 -18.42
C THR A 121 4.03 2.77 -18.05
N ARG A 122 4.47 3.78 -18.79
CA ARG A 122 5.68 4.54 -18.52
C ARG A 122 5.34 6.02 -18.50
N GLU A 123 5.68 6.69 -17.42
CA GLU A 123 5.54 8.13 -17.28
C GLU A 123 6.92 8.83 -17.30
N GLY A 124 6.92 10.15 -17.22
CA GLY A 124 8.15 10.95 -17.17
C GLY A 124 9.08 10.53 -16.03
N GLY A 125 10.38 10.56 -16.28
CA GLY A 125 11.39 10.12 -15.31
C GLY A 125 11.64 8.61 -15.25
N HIS A 126 10.84 7.78 -15.91
CA HIS A 126 11.05 6.33 -15.94
C HIS A 126 11.70 5.87 -17.25
N SER A 127 12.74 5.05 -17.16
CA SER A 127 13.38 4.39 -18.32
C SER A 127 12.60 3.18 -18.84
N HIS A 128 11.79 2.53 -17.99
CA HIS A 128 11.02 1.33 -18.31
C HIS A 128 9.52 1.50 -18.03
N ARG A 129 8.70 0.61 -18.63
CA ARG A 129 7.29 0.46 -18.27
C ARG A 129 7.22 -0.29 -16.93
N ARG A 130 6.85 0.37 -15.87
CA ARG A 130 6.81 -0.22 -14.53
C ARG A 130 5.64 0.27 -13.67
N ILE A 131 4.70 0.98 -14.27
CA ILE A 131 3.58 1.60 -13.56
C ILE A 131 2.34 0.76 -13.76
N ALA A 132 1.90 0.06 -12.72
CA ALA A 132 0.59 -0.60 -12.67
C ALA A 132 -0.48 0.47 -12.37
N HIS A 133 -1.60 0.42 -13.09
CA HIS A 133 -2.65 1.43 -13.01
C HIS A 133 -4.05 0.83 -13.09
N ALA A 134 -5.04 1.56 -12.58
CA ALA A 134 -6.46 1.25 -12.69
C ALA A 134 -7.14 2.42 -13.41
N ALA A 135 -7.25 2.33 -14.75
CA ALA A 135 -7.68 3.42 -15.62
C ALA A 135 -6.98 4.75 -15.23
N ASP A 136 -7.72 5.84 -15.03
CA ASP A 136 -7.20 7.17 -14.71
C ASP A 136 -7.34 7.52 -13.22
N ALA A 137 -7.66 6.55 -12.37
CA ALA A 137 -7.99 6.79 -10.97
C ALA A 137 -7.43 5.70 -10.04
N THR A 138 -6.17 5.34 -10.23
CA THR A 138 -5.53 4.23 -9.50
C THR A 138 -5.60 4.41 -7.99
N GLY A 139 -5.31 5.59 -7.49
CA GLY A 139 -5.37 5.86 -6.06
C GLY A 139 -6.77 5.69 -5.48
N LYS A 140 -7.80 6.13 -6.21
CA LYS A 140 -9.20 5.94 -5.82
C LYS A 140 -9.56 4.45 -5.79
N ALA A 141 -9.22 3.69 -6.83
CA ALA A 141 -9.50 2.25 -6.89
C ALA A 141 -8.84 1.48 -5.74
N ILE A 142 -7.57 1.77 -5.44
CA ILE A 142 -6.87 1.17 -4.30
C ILE A 142 -7.56 1.55 -2.99
N HIS A 143 -7.86 2.83 -2.80
CA HIS A 143 -8.44 3.33 -1.56
C HIS A 143 -9.81 2.74 -1.27
N GLU A 144 -10.70 2.68 -2.26
CA GLU A 144 -12.05 2.14 -2.12
C GLU A 144 -12.01 0.66 -1.73
N VAL A 145 -11.21 -0.15 -2.41
CA VAL A 145 -11.07 -1.58 -2.11
C VAL A 145 -10.56 -1.82 -0.68
N LEU A 146 -9.50 -1.11 -0.28
CA LEU A 146 -8.95 -1.30 1.06
C LEU A 146 -9.86 -0.76 2.16
N LEU A 147 -10.55 0.35 1.91
CA LEU A 147 -11.51 0.91 2.86
C LEU A 147 -12.71 -0.02 3.06
N ASP A 148 -13.24 -0.62 1.99
CA ASP A 148 -14.36 -1.55 2.09
C ASP A 148 -13.97 -2.84 2.82
N LYS A 149 -12.74 -3.34 2.61
CA LYS A 149 -12.20 -4.44 3.42
C LYS A 149 -12.05 -4.05 4.90
N ALA A 150 -11.58 -2.85 5.18
CA ALA A 150 -11.47 -2.36 6.56
C ALA A 150 -12.84 -2.24 7.24
N LYS A 151 -13.86 -1.75 6.54
CA LYS A 151 -15.26 -1.68 7.04
C LYS A 151 -15.85 -3.06 7.31
N ALA A 152 -15.51 -4.05 6.49
CA ALA A 152 -16.00 -5.42 6.63
C ALA A 152 -15.26 -6.23 7.71
N ASN A 153 -14.13 -5.74 8.22
CA ASN A 153 -13.32 -6.47 9.19
C ASN A 153 -13.80 -6.22 10.63
N PRO A 154 -14.23 -7.25 11.38
CA PRO A 154 -14.76 -7.09 12.73
C PRO A 154 -13.73 -6.56 13.74
N ASN A 155 -12.44 -6.73 13.47
CA ASN A 155 -11.35 -6.27 14.32
C ASN A 155 -10.94 -4.81 14.02
N ILE A 156 -11.61 -4.12 13.07
CA ILE A 156 -11.31 -2.73 12.72
C ILE A 156 -12.50 -1.84 13.09
N LYS A 157 -12.24 -0.85 13.92
CA LYS A 157 -13.17 0.25 14.23
C LYS A 157 -12.74 1.51 13.48
N LEU A 158 -13.73 2.19 12.88
CA LEU A 158 -13.52 3.40 12.07
C LEU A 158 -14.14 4.61 12.77
#